data_451c582f3ffeb283668d67fe4f1b1a01
#
_entry.id   451c582f3ffeb283668d67fe4f1b1a01
#
_cell.length_a   1.000
_cell.length_b   1.000
_cell.length_c   1.000
_cell.angle_alpha   90.00
_cell.angle_beta   90.00
_cell.angle_gamma   90.00
#
_symmetry.space_group_name_H-M   'P 1'
#
loop_
_entity.id
_entity.type
_entity.pdbx_description
1 polymer ?
#
loop_
_entity_poly.entity_id
_entity_poly.type
_entity_poly.pdbx_seq_one_letter_code
_entity_poly.pdbx_strand_id
1 'polypeptide(L)'
;MKYAFCGGKLLDGTREMQPREGLVLRIDGDRITDIVPEGTDLTGYEVVNLKGGYLMPGLINMHVHLAGSGKPQKKQRDNEKLVKTILSTGLTRKVAYGMVAGFAKDELFSGVTTIRTVGGLADFDTRLRDDIRAGRRVGPRILAANEGISVPGGHMAGSVAVAAHTIDEALAQLEKGRQQGVDLVKLMITGGVLDAKEKGVPGELKMPPEMVKVVCGRAHEMGYTVAAHVESPEGVRVALENGVDSIEHGAKPDADILRLFRERGAFLCTTISPALPYALFDRSVSNASEVEQYNGNVVFEGIIDCAKAALEQDIPVVLGNDVGCPWITQYDFWRELYYFHKYVGVSNAFALYTATGRSAQLAGIGQETGTLEPGKAADLIVTAADPLADLRALRHVELVMSHGQLHRAPQVKHRKNVEAELDRFL
;
A
#
# COMPACT_ATOMS: atom_id res chain seq x y z
N MET A 1 -16.58 18.09 -15.82
CA MET A 1 -16.32 19.46 -15.31
C MET A 1 -14.89 19.79 -15.65
N LYS A 2 -14.62 21.06 -16.04
CA LYS A 2 -13.27 21.47 -16.43
C LYS A 2 -12.61 22.27 -15.32
N TYR A 3 -11.40 21.90 -14.93
CA TYR A 3 -10.61 22.57 -13.89
C TYR A 3 -9.30 23.09 -14.46
N ALA A 4 -8.82 24.23 -13.95
CA ALA A 4 -7.50 24.79 -14.23
C ALA A 4 -6.78 25.09 -12.90
N PHE A 5 -5.73 24.35 -12.59
CA PHE A 5 -4.93 24.54 -11.38
C PHE A 5 -3.75 25.46 -11.70
N CYS A 6 -3.63 26.59 -11.00
CA CYS A 6 -2.63 27.63 -11.23
C CYS A 6 -2.14 28.26 -9.93
N GLY A 7 -1.11 29.12 -10.01
CA GLY A 7 -0.60 29.89 -8.87
C GLY A 7 0.12 29.02 -7.82
N GLY A 8 0.82 27.98 -8.24
CA GLY A 8 1.59 27.09 -7.40
C GLY A 8 2.72 26.39 -8.14
N LYS A 9 3.25 25.33 -7.55
CA LYS A 9 4.35 24.52 -8.09
C LYS A 9 3.84 23.13 -8.46
N LEU A 10 4.21 22.65 -9.66
CA LEU A 10 3.89 21.31 -10.12
C LEU A 10 5.07 20.38 -9.86
N LEU A 11 4.82 19.26 -9.20
CA LEU A 11 5.72 18.13 -9.03
C LEU A 11 5.19 16.99 -9.91
N ASP A 12 5.93 16.60 -10.92
CA ASP A 12 5.38 15.81 -12.04
C ASP A 12 5.28 14.30 -11.79
N GLY A 13 5.82 13.78 -10.69
CA GLY A 13 5.84 12.34 -10.38
C GLY A 13 7.00 11.59 -11.01
N THR A 14 7.94 12.27 -11.65
CA THR A 14 9.20 11.66 -12.14
C THR A 14 10.22 11.47 -11.02
N ARG A 15 11.32 10.78 -11.30
CA ARG A 15 12.36 10.47 -10.31
C ARG A 15 12.98 11.72 -9.68
N GLU A 16 13.15 12.76 -10.45
CA GLU A 16 13.78 14.02 -10.03
C GLU A 16 12.83 14.93 -9.26
N MET A 17 11.51 14.79 -9.47
CA MET A 17 10.47 15.60 -8.83
C MET A 17 10.76 17.11 -8.85
N GLN A 18 11.30 17.65 -9.95
CA GLN A 18 11.66 19.07 -10.05
C GLN A 18 10.43 19.96 -9.95
N PRO A 19 10.39 20.95 -9.02
CA PRO A 19 9.30 21.91 -8.94
C PRO A 19 9.25 22.78 -10.22
N ARG A 20 8.08 22.85 -10.86
CA ARG A 20 7.84 23.64 -12.07
C ARG A 20 6.85 24.74 -11.73
N GLU A 21 7.24 25.99 -11.97
CA GLU A 21 6.44 27.20 -11.72
C GLU A 21 5.96 27.83 -13.02
N GLY A 22 4.99 28.76 -12.94
CA GLY A 22 4.47 29.50 -14.10
C GLY A 22 3.65 28.61 -15.03
N LEU A 23 3.08 27.54 -14.55
CA LEU A 23 2.30 26.58 -15.32
C LEU A 23 0.88 26.43 -14.77
N VAL A 24 -0.04 26.10 -15.67
CA VAL A 24 -1.43 25.73 -15.37
C VAL A 24 -1.66 24.31 -15.82
N LEU A 25 -2.12 23.46 -14.92
CA LEU A 25 -2.58 22.11 -15.25
C LEU A 25 -4.08 22.17 -15.52
N ARG A 26 -4.50 21.75 -16.74
CA ARG A 26 -5.89 21.74 -17.15
C ARG A 26 -6.44 20.32 -17.18
N ILE A 27 -7.71 20.18 -16.76
CA ILE A 27 -8.42 18.91 -16.62
C ILE A 27 -9.79 19.04 -17.29
N ASP A 28 -10.20 18.01 -18.02
CA ASP A 28 -11.59 17.83 -18.47
C ASP A 28 -12.10 16.45 -18.00
N GLY A 29 -13.20 16.46 -17.25
CA GLY A 29 -13.71 15.24 -16.62
C GLY A 29 -12.72 14.66 -15.60
N ASP A 30 -12.21 13.48 -15.88
CA ASP A 30 -11.24 12.75 -15.07
C ASP A 30 -9.83 12.69 -15.66
N ARG A 31 -9.57 13.48 -16.75
CA ARG A 31 -8.30 13.45 -17.48
C ARG A 31 -7.57 14.79 -17.47
N ILE A 32 -6.25 14.70 -17.34
CA ILE A 32 -5.35 15.83 -17.60
C ILE A 32 -5.37 16.06 -19.12
N THR A 33 -5.77 17.26 -19.54
CA THR A 33 -5.79 17.60 -20.97
C THR A 33 -4.45 18.13 -21.44
N ASP A 34 -3.85 19.04 -20.66
CA ASP A 34 -2.55 19.65 -20.96
C ASP A 34 -1.96 20.39 -19.74
N ILE A 35 -0.72 20.82 -19.90
CA ILE A 35 0.00 21.69 -18.98
C ILE A 35 0.52 22.86 -19.80
N VAL A 36 0.00 24.06 -19.53
CA VAL A 36 0.24 25.26 -20.33
C VAL A 36 0.87 26.38 -19.50
N PRO A 37 1.55 27.39 -20.10
CA PRO A 37 2.04 28.53 -19.35
C PRO A 37 0.92 29.33 -18.67
N GLU A 38 1.22 29.96 -17.54
CA GLU A 38 0.36 30.97 -16.93
C GLU A 38 0.12 32.15 -17.91
N GLY A 39 -1.08 32.74 -17.86
CA GLY A 39 -1.55 33.72 -18.82
C GLY A 39 -2.31 33.14 -20.01
N THR A 40 -2.34 31.81 -20.17
CA THR A 40 -3.21 31.14 -21.13
C THR A 40 -4.68 31.40 -20.80
N ASP A 41 -5.54 31.58 -21.82
CA ASP A 41 -6.99 31.75 -21.63
C ASP A 41 -7.60 30.50 -20.92
N LEU A 42 -8.31 30.75 -19.82
CA LEU A 42 -8.98 29.76 -19.01
C LEU A 42 -10.52 29.86 -19.07
N THR A 43 -11.04 30.53 -20.13
CA THR A 43 -12.48 30.62 -20.33
C THR A 43 -13.10 29.22 -20.37
N GLY A 44 -14.15 28.99 -19.57
CA GLY A 44 -14.84 27.70 -19.44
C GLY A 44 -14.25 26.74 -18.44
N TYR A 45 -13.16 27.11 -17.74
CA TYR A 45 -12.59 26.33 -16.64
C TYR A 45 -12.99 26.91 -15.27
N GLU A 46 -13.23 26.02 -14.29
CA GLU A 46 -13.21 26.41 -12.88
C GLU A 46 -11.75 26.56 -12.44
N VAL A 47 -11.36 27.80 -12.13
CA VAL A 47 -9.97 28.10 -11.75
C VAL A 47 -9.74 27.75 -10.28
N VAL A 48 -8.76 26.90 -10.02
CA VAL A 48 -8.30 26.49 -8.69
C VAL A 48 -6.95 27.13 -8.42
N ASN A 49 -6.93 28.20 -7.63
CA ASN A 49 -5.68 28.86 -7.24
C ASN A 49 -5.01 28.09 -6.09
N LEU A 50 -3.80 27.63 -6.32
CA LEU A 50 -2.99 26.84 -5.36
C LEU A 50 -2.35 27.71 -4.27
N LYS A 51 -2.38 29.05 -4.39
CA LYS A 51 -1.84 29.99 -3.40
C LYS A 51 -0.37 29.75 -3.02
N GLY A 52 0.44 29.34 -3.99
CA GLY A 52 1.84 28.97 -3.78
C GLY A 52 2.08 27.54 -3.33
N GLY A 53 1.02 26.74 -3.16
CA GLY A 53 1.10 25.32 -2.76
C GLY A 53 1.65 24.42 -3.87
N TYR A 54 1.79 23.15 -3.55
CA TYR A 54 2.41 22.12 -4.38
C TYR A 54 1.34 21.15 -4.89
N LEU A 55 1.22 21.05 -6.20
CA LEU A 55 0.36 20.09 -6.91
C LEU A 55 1.21 18.91 -7.35
N MET A 56 0.81 17.69 -7.01
CA MET A 56 1.52 16.47 -7.36
C MET A 56 0.56 15.31 -7.66
N PRO A 57 1.04 14.21 -8.29
CA PRO A 57 0.24 13.00 -8.40
C PRO A 57 -0.21 12.53 -7.02
N GLY A 58 -1.39 11.95 -6.93
CA GLY A 58 -1.84 11.30 -5.72
C GLY A 58 -0.95 10.12 -5.34
N LEU A 59 -0.82 9.88 -4.05
CA LEU A 59 0.00 8.79 -3.52
C LEU A 59 -0.59 7.43 -3.88
N ILE A 60 0.28 6.44 -4.06
CA ILE A 60 -0.04 5.04 -4.37
C ILE A 60 0.49 4.16 -3.25
N ASN A 61 -0.41 3.58 -2.45
CA ASN A 61 -0.10 2.67 -1.36
C ASN A 61 -0.18 1.22 -1.87
N MET A 62 0.97 0.55 -1.96
CA MET A 62 1.08 -0.77 -2.58
C MET A 62 0.83 -1.95 -1.63
N HIS A 63 0.51 -1.70 -0.34
CA HIS A 63 0.23 -2.74 0.64
C HIS A 63 -0.85 -2.31 1.64
N VAL A 64 -2.07 -2.76 1.41
CA VAL A 64 -3.25 -2.31 2.17
C VAL A 64 -4.13 -3.49 2.58
N HIS A 65 -4.60 -3.47 3.83
CA HIS A 65 -5.64 -4.35 4.37
C HIS A 65 -6.85 -3.53 4.85
N LEU A 66 -7.84 -3.33 4.00
CA LEU A 66 -9.04 -2.55 4.34
C LEU A 66 -9.91 -3.20 5.43
N ALA A 67 -9.64 -4.45 5.80
CA ALA A 67 -10.35 -5.15 6.87
C ALA A 67 -9.99 -4.66 8.28
N GLY A 68 -8.81 -4.06 8.44
CA GLY A 68 -8.27 -3.61 9.71
C GLY A 68 -8.52 -2.12 9.99
N SER A 69 -8.66 -1.77 11.25
CA SER A 69 -8.96 -0.39 11.69
C SER A 69 -7.72 0.42 12.11
N GLY A 70 -6.53 -0.17 12.14
CA GLY A 70 -5.32 0.45 12.68
C GLY A 70 -5.35 0.75 14.19
N LYS A 71 -6.36 0.31 14.91
CA LYS A 71 -6.45 0.56 16.36
C LYS A 71 -5.44 -0.28 17.11
N PRO A 72 -4.74 0.31 18.13
CA PRO A 72 -3.96 -0.47 19.07
C PRO A 72 -4.80 -1.57 19.71
N GLN A 73 -4.24 -2.77 19.82
CA GLN A 73 -4.91 -3.90 20.45
C GLN A 73 -4.36 -4.11 21.86
N LYS A 74 -5.26 -4.21 22.85
CA LYS A 74 -4.90 -4.49 24.24
C LYS A 74 -4.74 -6.00 24.53
N LYS A 75 -5.28 -6.85 23.68
CA LYS A 75 -5.24 -8.32 23.79
C LYS A 75 -5.25 -8.91 22.38
N GLN A 76 -4.56 -10.00 22.18
CA GLN A 76 -4.73 -10.80 20.97
C GLN A 76 -6.20 -11.21 20.81
N ARG A 77 -6.70 -11.14 19.60
CA ARG A 77 -8.06 -11.52 19.23
C ARG A 77 -8.02 -12.78 18.38
N ASP A 78 -9.01 -13.60 18.54
CA ASP A 78 -9.30 -14.67 17.60
C ASP A 78 -9.92 -14.04 16.34
N ASN A 79 -9.06 -13.69 15.39
CA ASN A 79 -9.46 -13.02 14.16
C ASN A 79 -10.29 -13.94 13.26
N GLU A 80 -10.02 -15.25 13.25
CA GLU A 80 -10.81 -16.23 12.50
C GLU A 80 -12.26 -16.26 12.98
N LYS A 81 -12.48 -16.39 14.30
CA LYS A 81 -13.81 -16.33 14.89
C LYS A 81 -14.53 -15.02 14.64
N LEU A 82 -13.78 -13.90 14.70
CA LEU A 82 -14.32 -12.57 14.40
C LEU A 82 -14.80 -12.49 12.95
N VAL A 83 -13.99 -12.93 11.99
CA VAL A 83 -14.34 -12.92 10.56
C VAL A 83 -15.53 -13.83 10.27
N LYS A 84 -15.55 -15.04 10.83
CA LYS A 84 -16.71 -15.95 10.73
C LYS A 84 -18.00 -15.28 11.24
N THR A 85 -17.92 -14.56 12.36
CA THR A 85 -19.06 -13.81 12.92
C THR A 85 -19.49 -12.66 12.00
N ILE A 86 -18.55 -11.89 11.48
CA ILE A 86 -18.81 -10.77 10.56
C ILE A 86 -19.50 -11.28 9.28
N LEU A 87 -19.06 -12.40 8.75
CA LEU A 87 -19.57 -12.95 7.51
C LEU A 87 -20.81 -13.83 7.67
N SER A 88 -21.29 -14.09 8.91
CA SER A 88 -22.36 -15.05 9.19
C SER A 88 -23.76 -14.59 8.73
N THR A 89 -24.02 -13.29 8.67
CA THR A 89 -25.34 -12.77 8.27
C THR A 89 -25.21 -11.63 7.24
N GLY A 90 -26.27 -11.42 6.45
CA GLY A 90 -26.32 -10.31 5.49
C GLY A 90 -26.22 -8.94 6.16
N LEU A 91 -26.72 -8.79 7.39
CA LEU A 91 -26.65 -7.53 8.13
C LEU A 91 -25.21 -7.22 8.58
N THR A 92 -24.53 -8.18 9.22
CA THR A 92 -23.14 -8.02 9.67
C THR A 92 -22.19 -7.80 8.50
N ARG A 93 -22.37 -8.52 7.38
CA ARG A 93 -21.64 -8.27 6.10
C ARG A 93 -21.84 -6.85 5.59
N LYS A 94 -23.10 -6.33 5.59
CA LYS A 94 -23.39 -4.97 5.14
C LYS A 94 -22.72 -3.92 6.03
N VAL A 95 -22.72 -4.10 7.34
CA VAL A 95 -22.05 -3.19 8.29
C VAL A 95 -20.54 -3.22 8.06
N ALA A 96 -19.92 -4.40 7.98
CA ALA A 96 -18.49 -4.55 7.74
C ALA A 96 -18.07 -3.93 6.39
N TYR A 97 -18.84 -4.18 5.33
CA TYR A 97 -18.61 -3.56 4.02
C TYR A 97 -18.67 -2.02 4.09
N GLY A 98 -19.62 -1.47 4.86
CA GLY A 98 -19.69 -0.03 5.11
C GLY A 98 -18.45 0.52 5.82
N MET A 99 -17.87 -0.25 6.77
CA MET A 99 -16.63 0.12 7.45
C MET A 99 -15.43 0.09 6.50
N VAL A 100 -15.29 -0.98 5.69
CA VAL A 100 -14.25 -1.11 4.65
C VAL A 100 -14.31 0.07 3.68
N ALA A 101 -15.51 0.43 3.20
CA ALA A 101 -15.69 1.60 2.34
C ALA A 101 -15.33 2.93 3.04
N GLY A 102 -15.59 3.04 4.34
CA GLY A 102 -15.15 4.18 5.16
C GLY A 102 -13.63 4.29 5.23
N PHE A 103 -12.95 3.17 5.45
CA PHE A 103 -11.48 3.12 5.50
C PHE A 103 -10.84 3.47 4.16
N ALA A 104 -11.37 2.97 3.05
CA ALA A 104 -10.89 3.36 1.72
C ALA A 104 -11.09 4.86 1.44
N LYS A 105 -12.19 5.44 1.92
CA LYS A 105 -12.41 6.89 1.83
C LYS A 105 -11.39 7.67 2.66
N ASP A 106 -11.02 7.20 3.85
CA ASP A 106 -10.01 7.83 4.69
C ASP A 106 -8.63 7.78 4.02
N GLU A 107 -8.26 6.68 3.31
CA GLU A 107 -7.08 6.61 2.44
C GLU A 107 -7.11 7.74 1.38
N LEU A 108 -8.19 7.83 0.61
CA LEU A 108 -8.32 8.88 -0.41
C LEU A 108 -8.19 10.28 0.18
N PHE A 109 -8.86 10.54 1.30
CA PHE A 109 -8.89 11.87 1.92
C PHE A 109 -7.56 12.25 2.59
N SER A 110 -6.67 11.28 2.81
CA SER A 110 -5.28 11.51 3.22
C SER A 110 -4.29 11.68 2.05
N GLY A 111 -4.79 11.68 0.81
CA GLY A 111 -3.98 11.88 -0.39
C GLY A 111 -3.58 10.61 -1.13
N VAL A 112 -4.04 9.44 -0.69
CA VAL A 112 -3.79 8.16 -1.36
C VAL A 112 -4.86 7.93 -2.41
N THR A 113 -4.56 8.20 -3.68
CA THR A 113 -5.53 8.08 -4.78
C THR A 113 -5.58 6.69 -5.41
N THR A 114 -4.59 5.84 -5.11
CA THR A 114 -4.55 4.44 -5.55
C THR A 114 -4.06 3.55 -4.41
N ILE A 115 -4.71 2.41 -4.22
CA ILE A 115 -4.30 1.38 -3.27
C ILE A 115 -4.21 0.01 -3.96
N ARG A 116 -3.27 -0.83 -3.52
CA ARG A 116 -3.22 -2.25 -3.82
C ARG A 116 -3.56 -3.03 -2.56
N THR A 117 -4.73 -3.69 -2.54
CA THR A 117 -5.09 -4.55 -1.42
C THR A 117 -4.46 -5.93 -1.60
N VAL A 118 -3.91 -6.47 -0.53
CA VAL A 118 -3.13 -7.72 -0.50
C VAL A 118 -3.60 -8.67 0.60
N GLY A 119 -4.89 -8.79 0.73
CA GLY A 119 -5.60 -9.60 1.69
C GLY A 119 -6.80 -8.85 2.25
N GLY A 120 -7.99 -9.39 2.06
CA GLY A 120 -9.26 -8.75 2.40
C GLY A 120 -10.32 -9.72 2.91
N LEU A 121 -11.54 -9.23 3.11
CA LEU A 121 -12.68 -10.02 3.57
C LEU A 121 -13.55 -10.45 2.37
N ALA A 122 -13.56 -11.73 2.09
CA ALA A 122 -14.38 -12.29 1.00
C ALA A 122 -14.16 -11.53 -0.33
N ASP A 123 -15.23 -10.97 -0.91
CA ASP A 123 -15.24 -10.22 -2.17
C ASP A 123 -15.28 -8.69 -1.96
N PHE A 124 -14.98 -8.20 -0.75
CA PHE A 124 -15.23 -6.80 -0.42
C PHE A 124 -14.39 -5.82 -1.21
N ASP A 125 -13.14 -6.15 -1.51
CA ASP A 125 -12.22 -5.24 -2.19
C ASP A 125 -12.60 -5.06 -3.66
N THR A 126 -12.87 -6.16 -4.40
CA THR A 126 -13.35 -6.10 -5.79
C THR A 126 -14.70 -5.41 -5.89
N ARG A 127 -15.62 -5.73 -4.99
CA ARG A 127 -16.93 -5.08 -4.92
C ARG A 127 -16.80 -3.58 -4.65
N LEU A 128 -15.93 -3.18 -3.73
CA LEU A 128 -15.71 -1.77 -3.43
C LEU A 128 -15.06 -1.03 -4.60
N ARG A 129 -14.07 -1.64 -5.25
CA ARG A 129 -13.49 -1.15 -6.51
C ARG A 129 -14.57 -0.83 -7.53
N ASP A 130 -15.47 -1.78 -7.75
CA ASP A 130 -16.54 -1.65 -8.76
C ASP A 130 -17.62 -0.62 -8.33
N ASP A 131 -17.91 -0.51 -7.02
CA ASP A 131 -18.79 0.54 -6.48
C ASP A 131 -18.19 1.93 -6.65
N ILE A 132 -16.86 2.08 -6.46
CA ILE A 132 -16.16 3.36 -6.67
C ILE A 132 -16.13 3.70 -8.16
N ARG A 133 -15.76 2.77 -9.04
CA ARG A 133 -15.76 2.96 -10.50
C ARG A 133 -17.14 3.38 -11.04
N ALA A 134 -18.19 2.87 -10.44
CA ALA A 134 -19.57 3.21 -10.80
C ALA A 134 -20.11 4.48 -10.10
N GLY A 135 -19.28 5.19 -9.32
CA GLY A 135 -19.70 6.40 -8.59
C GLY A 135 -20.63 6.16 -7.42
N ARG A 136 -20.86 4.90 -7.00
CA ARG A 136 -21.73 4.54 -5.87
C ARG A 136 -21.04 4.76 -4.52
N ARG A 137 -19.73 4.83 -4.50
CA ARG A 137 -18.89 5.09 -3.32
C ARG A 137 -17.77 6.06 -3.67
N VAL A 138 -17.30 6.79 -2.67
CA VAL A 138 -16.11 7.63 -2.75
C VAL A 138 -14.93 6.84 -2.19
N GLY A 139 -13.84 6.77 -2.93
CA GLY A 139 -12.63 6.06 -2.53
C GLY A 139 -11.54 6.15 -3.61
N PRO A 140 -10.35 5.59 -3.34
CA PRO A 140 -9.23 5.57 -4.29
C PRO A 140 -9.49 4.54 -5.41
N ARG A 141 -8.65 4.55 -6.45
CA ARG A 141 -8.48 3.42 -7.36
C ARG A 141 -8.02 2.20 -6.56
N ILE A 142 -8.61 1.03 -6.79
CA ILE A 142 -8.24 -0.20 -6.07
C ILE A 142 -7.72 -1.24 -7.07
N LEU A 143 -6.55 -1.80 -6.78
CA LEU A 143 -6.06 -3.05 -7.34
C LEU A 143 -6.30 -4.12 -6.26
N ALA A 144 -7.21 -5.04 -6.51
CA ALA A 144 -7.79 -5.91 -5.48
C ALA A 144 -7.30 -7.35 -5.57
N ALA A 145 -6.77 -7.91 -4.46
CA ALA A 145 -6.51 -9.34 -4.32
C ALA A 145 -7.65 -10.12 -3.66
N ASN A 146 -8.56 -9.45 -2.93
CA ASN A 146 -9.51 -10.10 -2.03
C ASN A 146 -8.80 -10.99 -0.99
N GLU A 147 -9.34 -12.18 -0.68
CA GLU A 147 -8.70 -13.11 0.27
C GLU A 147 -7.38 -13.64 -0.30
N GLY A 148 -6.30 -13.53 0.48
CA GLY A 148 -5.03 -14.18 0.16
C GLY A 148 -5.10 -15.71 0.29
N ILE A 149 -4.03 -16.38 -0.09
CA ILE A 149 -3.84 -17.83 0.10
C ILE A 149 -2.77 -18.04 1.16
N SER A 150 -3.12 -18.75 2.21
CA SER A 150 -2.25 -19.18 3.31
C SER A 150 -2.36 -20.69 3.49
N VAL A 151 -1.72 -21.21 4.51
CA VAL A 151 -1.82 -22.62 4.92
C VAL A 151 -2.32 -22.71 6.37
N PRO A 152 -2.78 -23.87 6.86
CA PRO A 152 -3.14 -24.02 8.27
C PRO A 152 -2.01 -23.62 9.23
N GLY A 153 -2.33 -22.71 10.16
CA GLY A 153 -1.33 -22.13 11.07
C GLY A 153 -0.34 -21.15 10.41
N GLY A 154 -0.56 -20.79 9.14
CA GLY A 154 0.18 -19.75 8.45
C GLY A 154 -0.34 -18.35 8.76
N HIS A 155 0.39 -17.34 8.28
CA HIS A 155 0.06 -15.93 8.50
C HIS A 155 -1.35 -15.60 8.02
N MET A 156 -2.11 -14.89 8.84
CA MET A 156 -3.48 -14.41 8.55
C MET A 156 -4.50 -15.48 8.12
N ALA A 157 -4.17 -16.78 8.28
CA ALA A 157 -5.05 -17.89 7.93
C ALA A 157 -6.41 -17.78 8.66
N GLY A 158 -7.51 -17.95 7.91
CA GLY A 158 -8.87 -17.81 8.42
C GLY A 158 -9.35 -16.38 8.71
N SER A 159 -8.52 -15.37 8.43
CA SER A 159 -8.92 -13.96 8.54
C SER A 159 -8.96 -13.25 7.17
N VAL A 160 -7.88 -12.66 6.70
CA VAL A 160 -7.80 -12.03 5.37
C VAL A 160 -7.14 -12.95 4.32
N ALA A 161 -6.85 -14.20 4.71
CA ALA A 161 -6.35 -15.24 3.82
C ALA A 161 -7.05 -16.58 4.12
N VAL A 162 -7.28 -17.38 3.09
CA VAL A 162 -7.84 -18.74 3.20
C VAL A 162 -6.71 -19.71 3.55
N ALA A 163 -6.95 -20.61 4.50
CA ALA A 163 -6.04 -21.70 4.83
C ALA A 163 -6.24 -22.87 3.86
N ALA A 164 -5.38 -23.02 2.87
CA ALA A 164 -5.39 -24.13 1.94
C ALA A 164 -4.56 -25.31 2.51
N HIS A 165 -5.20 -26.48 2.69
CA HIS A 165 -4.53 -27.68 3.19
C HIS A 165 -3.78 -28.43 2.09
N THR A 166 -4.20 -28.25 0.84
CA THR A 166 -3.63 -28.93 -0.33
C THR A 166 -3.40 -27.94 -1.46
N ILE A 167 -2.60 -28.33 -2.45
CA ILE A 167 -2.40 -27.58 -3.68
C ILE A 167 -3.75 -27.39 -4.41
N ASP A 168 -4.60 -28.40 -4.45
CA ASP A 168 -5.91 -28.32 -5.10
C ASP A 168 -6.82 -27.28 -4.43
N GLU A 169 -6.80 -27.17 -3.10
CA GLU A 169 -7.52 -26.12 -2.38
C GLU A 169 -6.95 -24.73 -2.66
N ALA A 170 -5.63 -24.59 -2.77
CA ALA A 170 -4.99 -23.32 -3.15
C ALA A 170 -5.38 -22.91 -4.59
N LEU A 171 -5.39 -23.85 -5.52
CA LEU A 171 -5.85 -23.62 -6.90
C LEU A 171 -7.36 -23.30 -6.97
N ALA A 172 -8.19 -23.94 -6.14
CA ALA A 172 -9.61 -23.62 -6.03
C ALA A 172 -9.82 -22.18 -5.51
N GLN A 173 -9.01 -21.72 -4.55
CA GLN A 173 -9.05 -20.32 -4.07
C GLN A 173 -8.60 -19.34 -5.16
N LEU A 174 -7.57 -19.67 -5.93
CA LEU A 174 -7.13 -18.88 -7.07
C LEU A 174 -8.26 -18.74 -8.12
N GLU A 175 -8.93 -19.84 -8.45
CA GLU A 175 -10.06 -19.83 -9.39
C GLU A 175 -11.25 -19.02 -8.85
N LYS A 176 -11.53 -19.09 -7.55
CA LYS A 176 -12.53 -18.24 -6.89
C LYS A 176 -12.15 -16.75 -7.03
N GLY A 177 -10.89 -16.39 -6.80
CA GLY A 177 -10.39 -15.02 -7.00
C GLY A 177 -10.61 -14.56 -8.45
N ARG A 178 -10.32 -15.41 -9.44
CA ARG A 178 -10.56 -15.14 -10.85
C ARG A 178 -12.05 -14.86 -11.13
N GLN A 179 -12.96 -15.66 -10.58
CA GLN A 179 -14.40 -15.46 -10.72
C GLN A 179 -14.89 -14.17 -10.05
N GLN A 180 -14.23 -13.73 -8.98
CA GLN A 180 -14.50 -12.46 -8.32
C GLN A 180 -13.86 -11.26 -9.05
N GLY A 181 -13.04 -11.49 -10.08
CA GLY A 181 -12.39 -10.47 -10.89
C GLY A 181 -11.27 -9.74 -10.13
N VAL A 182 -10.45 -10.47 -9.38
CA VAL A 182 -9.25 -9.88 -8.72
C VAL A 182 -8.27 -9.34 -9.75
N ASP A 183 -7.42 -8.40 -9.34
CA ASP A 183 -6.39 -7.78 -10.18
C ASP A 183 -5.02 -8.46 -9.99
N LEU A 184 -4.81 -9.16 -8.87
CA LEU A 184 -3.57 -9.87 -8.52
C LEU A 184 -3.85 -10.99 -7.52
N VAL A 185 -2.84 -11.83 -7.26
CA VAL A 185 -2.87 -12.91 -6.27
C VAL A 185 -1.98 -12.57 -5.08
N LYS A 186 -2.41 -12.89 -3.85
CA LYS A 186 -1.60 -12.75 -2.63
C LYS A 186 -1.36 -14.10 -1.98
N LEU A 187 -0.08 -14.40 -1.70
CA LEU A 187 0.36 -15.55 -0.92
C LEU A 187 0.89 -15.10 0.45
N MET A 188 0.69 -15.96 1.47
CA MET A 188 1.30 -15.84 2.79
C MET A 188 2.31 -16.99 2.93
N ILE A 189 3.57 -16.74 2.57
CA ILE A 189 4.59 -17.81 2.48
C ILE A 189 5.22 -18.09 3.83
N THR A 190 5.50 -17.04 4.61
CA THR A 190 6.05 -17.18 5.96
C THR A 190 5.04 -16.80 7.02
N GLY A 191 5.36 -17.09 8.29
CA GLY A 191 4.78 -16.40 9.43
C GLY A 191 5.27 -14.95 9.50
N GLY A 192 4.79 -14.21 10.49
CA GLY A 192 5.23 -12.84 10.80
C GLY A 192 5.57 -12.67 12.28
N VAL A 193 5.86 -11.43 12.70
CA VAL A 193 6.20 -11.09 14.10
C VAL A 193 5.19 -11.66 15.09
N LEU A 194 3.89 -11.59 14.78
CA LEU A 194 2.80 -12.03 15.66
C LEU A 194 2.58 -13.55 15.66
N ASP A 195 3.12 -14.27 14.68
CA ASP A 195 3.00 -15.73 14.57
C ASP A 195 4.17 -16.46 15.21
N ALA A 196 5.25 -15.74 15.52
CA ALA A 196 6.49 -16.29 16.02
C ALA A 196 6.35 -16.78 17.48
N LYS A 197 6.83 -18.00 17.74
CA LYS A 197 6.85 -18.60 19.08
C LYS A 197 8.19 -18.46 19.79
N GLU A 198 9.26 -18.23 19.03
CA GLU A 198 10.63 -18.16 19.51
C GLU A 198 11.32 -16.88 19.02
N LYS A 199 12.32 -16.41 19.78
CA LYS A 199 13.16 -15.26 19.39
C LYS A 199 14.05 -15.62 18.21
N GLY A 200 14.18 -14.69 17.25
CA GLY A 200 15.06 -14.83 16.08
C GLY A 200 14.44 -15.56 14.89
N VAL A 201 13.17 -15.97 14.99
CA VAL A 201 12.46 -16.72 13.93
C VAL A 201 11.12 -16.05 13.60
N PRO A 202 11.08 -14.76 13.20
CA PRO A 202 9.83 -14.07 12.90
C PRO A 202 9.13 -14.64 11.66
N GLY A 203 9.89 -15.03 10.64
CA GLY A 203 9.40 -15.44 9.33
C GLY A 203 9.59 -16.94 9.06
N GLU A 204 9.13 -17.81 9.97
CA GLU A 204 9.15 -19.25 9.72
C GLU A 204 8.43 -19.61 8.42
N LEU A 205 9.08 -20.42 7.56
CA LEU A 205 8.47 -20.88 6.30
C LEU A 205 7.24 -21.75 6.62
N LYS A 206 6.09 -21.34 6.12
CA LYS A 206 4.80 -22.02 6.35
C LYS A 206 4.26 -22.69 5.10
N MET A 207 4.28 -21.98 3.96
CA MET A 207 3.78 -22.52 2.71
C MET A 207 4.86 -23.36 2.02
N PRO A 208 4.57 -24.64 1.67
CA PRO A 208 5.54 -25.49 0.99
C PRO A 208 6.00 -24.88 -0.36
N PRO A 209 7.29 -24.93 -0.72
CA PRO A 209 7.80 -24.38 -1.97
C PRO A 209 7.07 -24.89 -3.21
N GLU A 210 6.69 -26.17 -3.24
CA GLU A 210 5.93 -26.76 -4.33
C GLU A 210 4.55 -26.10 -4.50
N MET A 211 3.86 -25.77 -3.41
CA MET A 211 2.59 -25.04 -3.46
C MET A 211 2.80 -23.63 -4.03
N VAL A 212 3.83 -22.92 -3.59
CA VAL A 212 4.19 -21.60 -4.12
C VAL A 212 4.38 -21.68 -5.63
N LYS A 213 5.19 -22.63 -6.10
CA LYS A 213 5.51 -22.84 -7.51
C LYS A 213 4.27 -23.11 -8.36
N VAL A 214 3.42 -24.02 -7.91
CA VAL A 214 2.20 -24.38 -8.66
C VAL A 214 1.21 -23.24 -8.72
N VAL A 215 0.99 -22.53 -7.59
CA VAL A 215 0.07 -21.38 -7.56
C VAL A 215 0.60 -20.22 -8.40
N CYS A 216 1.89 -19.86 -8.30
CA CYS A 216 2.49 -18.82 -9.15
C CYS A 216 2.40 -19.16 -10.63
N GLY A 217 2.77 -20.39 -11.02
CA GLY A 217 2.65 -20.83 -12.41
C GLY A 217 1.23 -20.71 -12.96
N ARG A 218 0.25 -21.16 -12.18
CA ARG A 218 -1.16 -21.07 -12.58
C ARG A 218 -1.68 -19.64 -12.61
N ALA A 219 -1.26 -18.79 -11.67
CA ALA A 219 -1.61 -17.35 -11.65
C ALA A 219 -1.07 -16.65 -12.91
N HIS A 220 0.17 -16.91 -13.30
CA HIS A 220 0.79 -16.35 -14.50
C HIS A 220 0.09 -16.82 -15.79
N GLU A 221 -0.31 -18.09 -15.88
CA GLU A 221 -1.11 -18.59 -17.02
C GLU A 221 -2.44 -17.84 -17.16
N MET A 222 -3.00 -17.37 -16.04
CA MET A 222 -4.22 -16.56 -16.02
C MET A 222 -3.95 -15.05 -16.23
N GLY A 223 -2.69 -14.63 -16.34
CA GLY A 223 -2.31 -13.23 -16.53
C GLY A 223 -2.21 -12.40 -15.23
N TYR A 224 -2.18 -13.05 -14.06
CA TYR A 224 -2.03 -12.38 -12.76
C TYR A 224 -0.58 -12.29 -12.32
N THR A 225 -0.24 -11.19 -11.67
CA THR A 225 0.97 -11.08 -10.83
C THR A 225 0.70 -11.64 -9.44
N VAL A 226 1.79 -12.11 -8.77
CA VAL A 226 1.73 -12.70 -7.45
C VAL A 226 2.55 -11.87 -6.46
N ALA A 227 1.91 -11.38 -5.40
CA ALA A 227 2.52 -10.74 -4.25
C ALA A 227 2.64 -11.73 -3.09
N ALA A 228 3.75 -11.71 -2.34
CA ALA A 228 3.93 -12.62 -1.21
C ALA A 228 4.39 -11.91 0.06
N HIS A 229 3.70 -12.18 1.19
CA HIS A 229 4.18 -11.87 2.53
C HIS A 229 5.36 -12.77 2.87
N VAL A 230 6.51 -12.16 3.17
CA VAL A 230 7.75 -12.86 3.57
C VAL A 230 8.58 -12.00 4.52
N GLU A 231 8.93 -12.56 5.68
CA GLU A 231 9.70 -11.89 6.74
C GLU A 231 10.95 -12.69 7.15
N SER A 232 11.47 -13.54 6.26
CA SER A 232 12.75 -14.24 6.48
C SER A 232 13.54 -14.38 5.17
N PRO A 233 14.90 -14.47 5.24
CA PRO A 233 15.72 -14.70 4.06
C PRO A 233 15.36 -15.98 3.30
N GLU A 234 15.05 -17.06 4.02
CA GLU A 234 14.59 -18.32 3.43
C GLU A 234 13.27 -18.14 2.68
N GLY A 235 12.30 -17.44 3.29
CA GLY A 235 11.02 -17.14 2.65
C GLY A 235 11.19 -16.31 1.37
N VAL A 236 12.06 -15.29 1.39
CA VAL A 236 12.37 -14.47 0.20
C VAL A 236 12.96 -15.34 -0.91
N ARG A 237 13.91 -16.23 -0.58
CA ARG A 237 14.50 -17.16 -1.55
C ARG A 237 13.46 -18.07 -2.17
N VAL A 238 12.64 -18.74 -1.33
CA VAL A 238 11.55 -19.62 -1.79
C VAL A 238 10.57 -18.86 -2.67
N ALA A 239 10.19 -17.66 -2.29
CA ALA A 239 9.28 -16.83 -3.09
C ALA A 239 9.85 -16.53 -4.50
N LEU A 240 11.07 -16.03 -4.57
CA LEU A 240 11.72 -15.66 -5.84
C LEU A 240 11.99 -16.86 -6.74
N GLU A 241 12.51 -17.97 -6.19
CA GLU A 241 12.77 -19.20 -6.94
C GLU A 241 11.50 -19.82 -7.54
N ASN A 242 10.36 -19.61 -6.89
CA ASN A 242 9.08 -20.21 -7.29
C ASN A 242 8.12 -19.25 -7.99
N GLY A 243 8.59 -18.06 -8.40
CA GLY A 243 7.86 -17.23 -9.35
C GLY A 243 7.10 -16.05 -8.79
N VAL A 244 7.29 -15.66 -7.52
CA VAL A 244 6.67 -14.45 -6.97
C VAL A 244 7.19 -13.20 -7.67
N ASP A 245 6.31 -12.24 -7.98
CA ASP A 245 6.62 -11.00 -8.69
C ASP A 245 6.87 -9.82 -7.74
N SER A 246 6.29 -9.85 -6.54
CA SER A 246 6.38 -8.78 -5.54
C SER A 246 6.61 -9.36 -4.15
N ILE A 247 7.76 -9.02 -3.57
CA ILE A 247 8.12 -9.37 -2.19
C ILE A 247 7.61 -8.28 -1.27
N GLU A 248 6.68 -8.64 -0.40
CA GLU A 248 6.13 -7.74 0.62
C GLU A 248 6.96 -7.86 1.91
N HIS A 249 7.25 -6.72 2.56
CA HIS A 249 8.15 -6.58 3.72
C HIS A 249 9.60 -6.84 3.34
N GLY A 250 9.96 -8.07 3.07
CA GLY A 250 11.32 -8.50 2.81
C GLY A 250 12.08 -8.83 4.09
N ALA A 251 13.32 -9.26 3.94
CA ALA A 251 14.21 -9.58 5.04
C ALA A 251 15.66 -9.29 4.63
N LYS A 252 16.59 -9.28 5.58
CA LYS A 252 18.02 -9.05 5.32
C LYS A 252 18.53 -9.97 4.21
N PRO A 253 18.91 -9.45 3.02
CA PRO A 253 19.28 -10.27 1.89
C PRO A 253 20.75 -10.67 1.95
N ASP A 254 21.07 -11.79 1.34
CA ASP A 254 22.41 -12.15 0.90
C ASP A 254 22.58 -11.90 -0.61
N ALA A 255 23.77 -12.15 -1.12
CA ALA A 255 24.10 -11.95 -2.53
C ALA A 255 23.24 -12.81 -3.48
N ASP A 256 22.86 -14.02 -3.06
CA ASP A 256 22.00 -14.90 -3.84
C ASP A 256 20.57 -14.39 -3.93
N ILE A 257 20.01 -13.88 -2.84
CA ILE A 257 18.67 -13.26 -2.83
C ILE A 257 18.65 -12.05 -3.78
N LEU A 258 19.68 -11.20 -3.73
CA LEU A 258 19.77 -10.04 -4.62
C LEU A 258 19.91 -10.46 -6.10
N ARG A 259 20.62 -11.53 -6.37
CA ARG A 259 20.71 -12.12 -7.73
C ARG A 259 19.33 -12.62 -8.18
N LEU A 260 18.62 -13.36 -7.33
CA LEU A 260 17.28 -13.90 -7.63
C LEU A 260 16.26 -12.78 -7.92
N PHE A 261 16.26 -11.67 -7.18
CA PHE A 261 15.43 -10.50 -7.50
C PHE A 261 15.63 -10.01 -8.93
N ARG A 262 16.91 -9.86 -9.36
CA ARG A 262 17.23 -9.39 -10.71
C ARG A 262 16.86 -10.42 -11.79
N GLU A 263 17.16 -11.68 -11.58
CA GLU A 263 16.85 -12.76 -12.53
C GLU A 263 15.33 -12.94 -12.70
N ARG A 264 14.58 -12.81 -11.63
CA ARG A 264 13.12 -12.88 -11.65
C ARG A 264 12.49 -11.61 -12.21
N GLY A 265 13.15 -10.45 -12.11
CA GLY A 265 12.56 -9.14 -12.39
C GLY A 265 11.50 -8.75 -11.35
N ALA A 266 11.59 -9.33 -10.16
CA ALA A 266 10.68 -9.03 -9.06
C ALA A 266 11.01 -7.68 -8.41
N PHE A 267 10.05 -7.11 -7.69
CA PHE A 267 10.22 -5.88 -6.93
C PHE A 267 9.96 -6.06 -5.44
N LEU A 268 10.53 -5.16 -4.64
CA LEU A 268 10.30 -5.08 -3.20
C LEU A 268 9.20 -4.07 -2.91
N CYS A 269 8.18 -4.45 -2.15
CA CYS A 269 7.24 -3.54 -1.50
C CYS A 269 7.64 -3.43 -0.02
N THR A 270 8.44 -2.43 0.31
CA THR A 270 8.86 -2.21 1.70
C THR A 270 7.72 -1.64 2.54
N THR A 271 7.67 -2.03 3.82
CA THR A 271 6.63 -1.65 4.77
C THR A 271 7.27 -1.48 6.16
N ILE A 272 7.89 -0.34 6.39
CA ILE A 272 8.59 -0.07 7.66
C ILE A 272 7.59 0.16 8.79
N SER A 273 6.44 0.76 8.45
CA SER A 273 5.41 1.18 9.41
C SER A 273 4.92 0.07 10.34
N PRO A 274 4.55 -1.16 9.90
CA PRO A 274 3.99 -2.17 10.80
C PRO A 274 5.02 -2.76 11.76
N ALA A 275 6.30 -2.79 11.39
CA ALA A 275 7.37 -3.32 12.24
C ALA A 275 7.78 -2.32 13.34
N LEU A 276 7.69 -1.01 13.09
CA LEU A 276 8.15 0.05 13.98
C LEU A 276 7.55 -0.02 15.40
N PRO A 277 6.23 -0.20 15.61
CA PRO A 277 5.66 -0.29 16.94
C PRO A 277 6.16 -1.50 17.75
N TYR A 278 6.43 -2.63 17.08
CA TYR A 278 6.97 -3.82 17.75
C TYR A 278 8.45 -3.68 18.06
N ALA A 279 9.20 -2.99 17.21
CA ALA A 279 10.62 -2.77 17.38
C ALA A 279 10.92 -1.67 18.41
N LEU A 280 10.30 -0.50 18.29
CA LEU A 280 10.76 0.74 18.91
C LEU A 280 9.88 1.26 20.04
N PHE A 281 8.63 0.81 20.17
CA PHE A 281 7.79 1.25 21.28
C PHE A 281 8.17 0.53 22.57
N ASP A 282 7.94 1.21 23.71
CA ASP A 282 7.93 0.53 24.99
C ASP A 282 6.85 -0.56 24.98
N ARG A 283 7.16 -1.71 25.57
CA ARG A 283 6.23 -2.86 25.62
C ARG A 283 4.93 -2.54 26.35
N SER A 284 4.95 -1.61 27.30
CA SER A 284 3.74 -1.13 27.97
C SER A 284 2.80 -0.37 27.04
N VAL A 285 3.32 0.17 25.93
CA VAL A 285 2.56 0.89 24.90
C VAL A 285 2.12 -0.06 23.79
N SER A 286 3.05 -0.83 23.23
CA SER A 286 2.76 -1.78 22.14
C SER A 286 1.95 -2.99 22.59
N ASN A 287 1.99 -3.35 23.86
CA ASN A 287 1.53 -4.62 24.44
C ASN A 287 2.22 -5.86 23.84
N ALA A 288 3.38 -5.68 23.22
CA ALA A 288 4.17 -6.76 22.67
C ALA A 288 4.75 -7.63 23.77
N SER A 289 4.75 -8.95 23.55
CA SER A 289 5.54 -9.89 24.35
C SER A 289 7.03 -9.66 24.13
N GLU A 290 7.87 -10.27 24.94
CA GLU A 290 9.33 -10.19 24.75
C GLU A 290 9.78 -10.84 23.43
N VAL A 291 9.10 -11.91 23.01
CA VAL A 291 9.33 -12.58 21.72
C VAL A 291 8.94 -11.67 20.56
N GLU A 292 7.74 -11.07 20.62
CA GLU A 292 7.25 -10.15 19.59
C GLU A 292 8.14 -8.91 19.46
N GLN A 293 8.62 -8.33 20.56
CA GLN A 293 9.53 -7.19 20.49
C GLN A 293 10.88 -7.57 19.89
N TYR A 294 11.47 -8.71 20.32
CA TYR A 294 12.72 -9.18 19.75
C TYR A 294 12.59 -9.41 18.23
N ASN A 295 11.54 -10.12 17.82
CA ASN A 295 11.29 -10.41 16.41
C ASN A 295 10.88 -9.16 15.62
N GLY A 296 10.18 -8.22 16.26
CA GLY A 296 9.90 -6.90 15.70
C GLY A 296 11.17 -6.14 15.31
N ASN A 297 12.21 -6.18 16.17
CA ASN A 297 13.52 -5.60 15.83
C ASN A 297 14.17 -6.31 14.64
N VAL A 298 14.16 -7.65 14.62
CA VAL A 298 14.73 -8.44 13.50
C VAL A 298 14.05 -8.08 12.18
N VAL A 299 12.71 -7.99 12.17
CA VAL A 299 11.95 -7.65 10.96
C VAL A 299 12.17 -6.18 10.57
N PHE A 300 12.15 -5.25 11.54
CA PHE A 300 12.38 -3.83 11.27
C PHE A 300 13.76 -3.58 10.63
N GLU A 301 14.82 -4.14 11.21
CA GLU A 301 16.16 -4.05 10.63
C GLU A 301 16.26 -4.77 9.29
N GLY A 302 15.64 -5.95 9.17
CA GLY A 302 15.63 -6.75 7.95
C GLY A 302 14.95 -6.06 6.77
N ILE A 303 13.83 -5.38 6.99
CA ILE A 303 13.12 -4.56 5.98
C ILE A 303 14.02 -3.42 5.49
N ILE A 304 14.65 -2.70 6.41
CA ILE A 304 15.54 -1.57 6.10
C ILE A 304 16.77 -2.05 5.31
N ASP A 305 17.41 -3.12 5.78
CA ASP A 305 18.59 -3.70 5.11
C ASP A 305 18.22 -4.20 3.70
N CYS A 306 17.04 -4.84 3.56
CA CYS A 306 16.54 -5.28 2.25
C CYS A 306 16.32 -4.11 1.30
N ALA A 307 15.69 -3.04 1.77
CA ALA A 307 15.43 -1.86 0.96
C ALA A 307 16.74 -1.16 0.51
N LYS A 308 17.72 -1.01 1.42
CA LYS A 308 19.04 -0.45 1.09
C LYS A 308 19.76 -1.29 0.04
N ALA A 309 19.89 -2.59 0.29
CA ALA A 309 20.57 -3.50 -0.63
C ALA A 309 19.86 -3.59 -1.99
N ALA A 310 18.53 -3.56 -2.02
CA ALA A 310 17.76 -3.53 -3.25
C ALA A 310 18.07 -2.27 -4.08
N LEU A 311 18.08 -1.10 -3.44
CA LEU A 311 18.39 0.17 -4.12
C LEU A 311 19.84 0.23 -4.63
N GLU A 312 20.82 -0.29 -3.89
CA GLU A 312 22.21 -0.39 -4.30
C GLU A 312 22.42 -1.30 -5.52
N GLN A 313 21.50 -2.22 -5.77
CA GLN A 313 21.56 -3.19 -6.88
C GLN A 313 20.52 -2.88 -7.98
N ASP A 314 19.95 -1.66 -8.00
CA ASP A 314 18.90 -1.23 -8.94
C ASP A 314 17.65 -2.14 -8.97
N ILE A 315 17.44 -2.92 -7.92
CA ILE A 315 16.22 -3.69 -7.74
C ILE A 315 15.07 -2.70 -7.45
N PRO A 316 13.93 -2.81 -8.16
CA PRO A 316 12.83 -1.89 -7.99
C PRO A 316 12.21 -1.96 -6.59
N VAL A 317 11.99 -0.79 -5.96
CA VAL A 317 11.35 -0.66 -4.65
C VAL A 317 10.10 0.20 -4.79
N VAL A 318 9.02 -0.18 -4.12
CA VAL A 318 7.79 0.60 -3.90
C VAL A 318 7.45 0.64 -2.41
N LEU A 319 6.49 1.49 -2.04
CA LEU A 319 6.07 1.67 -0.66
C LEU A 319 4.66 1.14 -0.41
N GLY A 320 4.48 0.46 0.71
CA GLY A 320 3.22 0.15 1.32
C GLY A 320 3.31 0.32 2.82
N ASN A 321 2.24 0.67 3.51
CA ASN A 321 2.34 0.85 4.97
C ASN A 321 1.63 -0.24 5.77
N ASP A 322 1.11 -1.27 5.09
CA ASP A 322 0.40 -2.38 5.74
C ASP A 322 -0.76 -1.89 6.65
N VAL A 323 -1.49 -0.90 6.12
CA VAL A 323 -2.61 -0.30 6.83
C VAL A 323 -3.64 -1.35 7.24
N GLY A 324 -4.18 -1.18 8.43
CA GLY A 324 -5.09 -2.14 9.05
C GLY A 324 -4.43 -2.91 10.20
N CYS A 325 -3.11 -3.07 10.20
CA CYS A 325 -2.34 -3.56 11.33
C CYS A 325 -2.44 -2.62 12.54
N PRO A 326 -2.25 -3.12 13.78
CA PRO A 326 -2.25 -2.26 14.97
C PRO A 326 -1.29 -1.08 14.82
N TRP A 327 -1.72 0.12 15.17
CA TRP A 327 -1.02 1.40 15.06
C TRP A 327 -0.94 1.99 13.64
N ILE A 328 -1.31 1.25 12.59
CA ILE A 328 -1.20 1.70 11.21
C ILE A 328 -2.59 2.11 10.69
N THR A 329 -2.85 3.42 10.69
CA THR A 329 -4.15 3.97 10.32
C THR A 329 -4.22 4.35 8.84
N GLN A 330 -5.44 4.50 8.33
CA GLN A 330 -5.72 4.77 6.92
C GLN A 330 -5.21 6.14 6.43
N TYR A 331 -4.84 7.03 7.32
CA TYR A 331 -4.37 8.37 6.98
C TYR A 331 -2.87 8.60 7.25
N ASP A 332 -2.13 7.53 7.55
CA ASP A 332 -0.72 7.61 7.95
C ASP A 332 0.28 7.14 6.89
N PHE A 333 -0.14 6.94 5.63
CA PHE A 333 0.79 6.50 4.58
C PHE A 333 1.97 7.47 4.36
N TRP A 334 1.79 8.76 4.60
CA TRP A 334 2.86 9.74 4.57
C TRP A 334 4.03 9.41 5.53
N ARG A 335 3.76 8.70 6.65
CA ARG A 335 4.80 8.24 7.59
C ARG A 335 5.69 7.18 6.97
N GLU A 336 5.15 6.32 6.11
CA GLU A 336 5.97 5.33 5.40
C GLU A 336 7.00 6.02 4.50
N LEU A 337 6.61 7.09 3.79
CA LEU A 337 7.55 7.90 3.00
C LEU A 337 8.61 8.54 3.91
N TYR A 338 8.19 9.08 5.06
CA TYR A 338 9.10 9.68 6.04
C TYR A 338 10.06 8.64 6.63
N TYR A 339 9.58 7.45 6.98
CA TYR A 339 10.43 6.37 7.51
C TYR A 339 11.38 5.83 6.44
N PHE A 340 10.94 5.73 5.20
CA PHE A 340 11.79 5.37 4.07
C PHE A 340 12.93 6.38 3.88
N HIS A 341 12.63 7.69 3.94
CA HIS A 341 13.65 8.73 3.97
C HIS A 341 14.60 8.57 5.18
N LYS A 342 14.04 8.48 6.37
CA LYS A 342 14.79 8.51 7.63
C LYS A 342 15.68 7.29 7.84
N TYR A 343 15.18 6.08 7.60
CA TYR A 343 15.87 4.83 7.94
C TYR A 343 16.63 4.22 6.75
N VAL A 344 16.12 4.36 5.53
CA VAL A 344 16.79 3.88 4.33
C VAL A 344 17.79 4.91 3.79
N GLY A 345 17.55 6.20 4.00
CA GLY A 345 18.48 7.27 3.65
C GLY A 345 18.28 7.86 2.25
N VAL A 346 17.09 7.68 1.67
CA VAL A 346 16.75 8.25 0.35
C VAL A 346 16.37 9.73 0.46
N SER A 347 16.43 10.49 -0.64
CA SER A 347 15.92 11.87 -0.67
C SER A 347 14.40 11.91 -0.59
N ASN A 348 13.84 13.05 -0.14
CA ASN A 348 12.39 13.28 -0.15
C ASN A 348 11.79 13.13 -1.56
N ALA A 349 12.48 13.66 -2.58
CA ALA A 349 12.07 13.52 -3.98
C ALA A 349 11.97 12.05 -4.39
N PHE A 350 12.96 11.22 -4.02
CA PHE A 350 12.93 9.80 -4.33
C PHE A 350 11.84 9.04 -3.58
N ALA A 351 11.57 9.38 -2.32
CA ALA A 351 10.46 8.80 -1.56
C ALA A 351 9.11 9.12 -2.21
N LEU A 352 8.90 10.37 -2.66
CA LEU A 352 7.70 10.78 -3.40
C LEU A 352 7.56 10.04 -4.73
N TYR A 353 8.65 9.96 -5.52
CA TYR A 353 8.67 9.19 -6.77
C TYR A 353 8.30 7.73 -6.54
N THR A 354 8.86 7.12 -5.49
CA THR A 354 8.60 5.72 -5.13
C THR A 354 7.13 5.49 -4.80
N ALA A 355 6.45 6.47 -4.17
CA ALA A 355 5.03 6.40 -3.81
C ALA A 355 4.09 6.96 -4.91
N THR A 356 4.58 7.30 -6.10
CA THR A 356 3.80 7.84 -7.21
C THR A 356 4.18 7.16 -8.53
N GLY A 357 5.03 7.76 -9.36
CA GLY A 357 5.38 7.25 -10.69
C GLY A 357 5.96 5.84 -10.68
N ARG A 358 6.83 5.52 -9.72
CA ARG A 358 7.43 4.18 -9.59
C ARG A 358 6.38 3.12 -9.23
N SER A 359 5.55 3.39 -8.22
CA SER A 359 4.45 2.50 -7.83
C SER A 359 3.47 2.27 -8.98
N ALA A 360 3.12 3.32 -9.73
CA ALA A 360 2.25 3.18 -10.90
C ALA A 360 2.86 2.26 -11.98
N GLN A 361 4.16 2.42 -12.25
CA GLN A 361 4.88 1.57 -13.22
C GLN A 361 4.84 0.09 -12.81
N LEU A 362 5.22 -0.21 -11.56
CA LEU A 362 5.32 -1.58 -11.06
C LEU A 362 3.94 -2.22 -10.81
N ALA A 363 2.92 -1.41 -10.58
CA ALA A 363 1.53 -1.87 -10.51
C ALA A 363 0.89 -2.11 -11.90
N GLY A 364 1.62 -1.85 -13.00
CA GLY A 364 1.12 -2.01 -14.36
C GLY A 364 0.13 -0.92 -14.80
N ILE A 365 0.02 0.19 -14.05
CA ILE A 365 -0.90 1.31 -14.34
C ILE A 365 -0.18 2.61 -14.68
N GLY A 366 1.10 2.58 -15.01
CA GLY A 366 1.91 3.78 -15.28
C GLY A 366 1.45 4.58 -16.50
N GLN A 367 0.71 3.98 -17.43
CA GLN A 367 0.07 4.70 -18.54
C GLN A 367 -1.21 5.41 -18.11
N GLU A 368 -1.80 5.02 -16.99
CA GLU A 368 -3.07 5.56 -16.48
C GLU A 368 -2.86 6.68 -15.45
N THR A 369 -1.89 6.54 -14.53
CA THR A 369 -1.70 7.45 -13.40
C THR A 369 -0.26 7.45 -12.89
N GLY A 370 0.02 8.19 -11.82
CA GLY A 370 1.31 8.23 -11.12
C GLY A 370 2.24 9.38 -11.56
N THR A 371 1.96 10.02 -12.68
CA THR A 371 2.64 11.22 -13.15
C THR A 371 1.64 12.25 -13.69
N LEU A 372 2.01 13.54 -13.69
CA LEU A 372 1.19 14.62 -14.26
C LEU A 372 1.52 14.77 -15.75
N GLU A 373 0.81 14.02 -16.59
CA GLU A 373 1.00 14.04 -18.04
C GLU A 373 -0.35 14.13 -18.77
N PRO A 374 -0.43 14.83 -19.92
CA PRO A 374 -1.63 14.85 -20.74
C PRO A 374 -2.11 13.43 -21.11
N GLY A 375 -3.42 13.21 -21.01
CA GLY A 375 -4.07 11.93 -21.25
C GLY A 375 -4.21 11.02 -20.03
N LYS A 376 -3.39 11.21 -18.99
CA LYS A 376 -3.49 10.42 -17.74
C LYS A 376 -4.65 10.87 -16.86
N ALA A 377 -5.04 10.01 -15.95
CA ALA A 377 -6.06 10.32 -14.95
C ALA A 377 -5.62 11.49 -14.07
N ALA A 378 -6.57 12.37 -13.78
CA ALA A 378 -6.38 13.48 -12.86
C ALA A 378 -6.46 13.00 -11.40
N ASP A 379 -5.63 12.01 -11.05
CA ASP A 379 -5.42 11.53 -9.68
C ASP A 379 -4.30 12.38 -9.08
N LEU A 380 -4.66 13.40 -8.30
CA LEU A 380 -3.72 14.41 -7.80
C LEU A 380 -4.06 14.91 -6.40
N ILE A 381 -3.05 15.46 -5.73
CA ILE A 381 -3.16 16.11 -4.43
C ILE A 381 -2.48 17.46 -4.41
N VAL A 382 -2.88 18.29 -3.46
CA VAL A 382 -2.26 19.60 -3.20
C VAL A 382 -1.88 19.68 -1.72
N THR A 383 -0.65 20.12 -1.45
CA THR A 383 -0.15 20.47 -0.12
C THR A 383 0.19 21.96 -0.07
N ALA A 384 -0.04 22.61 1.08
CA ALA A 384 0.34 24.00 1.27
C ALA A 384 1.86 24.15 1.47
N ALA A 385 2.48 23.25 2.22
CA ALA A 385 3.91 23.23 2.47
C ALA A 385 4.66 22.36 1.45
N ASP A 386 5.98 22.58 1.35
CA ASP A 386 6.88 21.90 0.41
C ASP A 386 7.19 20.45 0.86
N PRO A 387 6.67 19.42 0.15
CA PRO A 387 6.95 18.04 0.51
C PRO A 387 8.38 17.60 0.12
N LEU A 388 9.08 18.36 -0.73
CA LEU A 388 10.49 18.11 -1.04
C LEU A 388 11.41 18.60 0.07
N ALA A 389 11.02 19.65 0.79
CA ALA A 389 11.74 20.12 1.97
C ALA A 389 11.44 19.25 3.19
N ASP A 390 10.18 18.83 3.35
CA ASP A 390 9.74 18.04 4.50
C ASP A 390 8.52 17.18 4.14
N LEU A 391 8.68 15.86 4.18
CA LEU A 391 7.60 14.92 3.88
C LEU A 391 6.40 15.01 4.86
N ARG A 392 6.57 15.64 6.04
CA ARG A 392 5.46 15.93 6.96
C ARG A 392 4.41 16.89 6.37
N ALA A 393 4.75 17.61 5.29
CA ALA A 393 3.79 18.39 4.52
C ALA A 393 2.61 17.54 4.01
N LEU A 394 2.83 16.25 3.73
CA LEU A 394 1.81 15.30 3.29
C LEU A 394 0.79 14.92 4.38
N ARG A 395 1.05 15.25 5.64
CA ARG A 395 0.10 15.03 6.75
C ARG A 395 -1.18 15.85 6.57
N HIS A 396 -1.11 16.96 5.85
CA HIS A 396 -2.20 17.90 5.62
C HIS A 396 -2.38 18.15 4.12
N VAL A 397 -3.34 17.45 3.54
CA VAL A 397 -3.69 17.60 2.12
C VAL A 397 -4.82 18.61 1.99
N GLU A 398 -4.59 19.66 1.22
CA GLU A 398 -5.57 20.73 0.99
C GLU A 398 -6.65 20.34 -0.03
N LEU A 399 -6.25 19.60 -1.07
CA LEU A 399 -7.12 19.12 -2.12
C LEU A 399 -6.74 17.69 -2.51
N VAL A 400 -7.75 16.88 -2.81
CA VAL A 400 -7.59 15.56 -3.44
C VAL A 400 -8.51 15.52 -4.65
N MET A 401 -7.98 15.09 -5.78
CA MET A 401 -8.79 14.78 -6.96
C MET A 401 -8.57 13.33 -7.37
N SER A 402 -9.65 12.63 -7.60
CA SER A 402 -9.65 11.26 -8.13
C SER A 402 -10.99 10.97 -8.82
N HIS A 403 -10.97 10.15 -9.86
CA HIS A 403 -12.18 9.81 -10.63
C HIS A 403 -12.99 11.04 -11.08
N GLY A 404 -12.33 12.15 -11.44
CA GLY A 404 -12.97 13.40 -11.87
C GLY A 404 -13.66 14.18 -10.73
N GLN A 405 -13.53 13.75 -9.49
CA GLN A 405 -14.12 14.41 -8.31
C GLN A 405 -13.06 15.18 -7.54
N LEU A 406 -13.27 16.47 -7.36
CA LEU A 406 -12.41 17.36 -6.58
C LEU A 406 -12.94 17.47 -5.14
N HIS A 407 -12.17 17.01 -4.17
CA HIS A 407 -12.44 17.14 -2.75
C HIS A 407 -11.59 18.27 -2.15
N ARG A 408 -12.24 19.31 -1.63
CA ARG A 408 -11.59 20.46 -1.01
C ARG A 408 -11.56 20.28 0.50
N ALA A 409 -10.42 20.56 1.13
CA ALA A 409 -10.19 20.42 2.56
C ALA A 409 -10.73 19.08 3.10
N PRO A 410 -10.28 17.94 2.54
CA PRO A 410 -10.77 16.63 2.95
C PRO A 410 -10.50 16.41 4.44
N GLN A 411 -11.46 15.82 5.15
CA GLN A 411 -11.36 15.60 6.59
C GLN A 411 -11.34 14.12 6.91
N VAL A 412 -10.37 13.70 7.71
CA VAL A 412 -10.24 12.35 8.26
C VAL A 412 -10.30 12.42 9.79
N LYS A 413 -10.88 11.40 10.41
CA LYS A 413 -10.93 11.33 11.86
C LYS A 413 -9.62 10.80 12.43
N HIS A 414 -8.81 11.68 12.96
CA HIS A 414 -7.53 11.36 13.57
C HIS A 414 -7.64 10.64 14.92
N ARG A 415 -6.68 9.76 15.21
CA ARG A 415 -6.52 9.05 16.49
C ARG A 415 -5.35 9.64 17.25
N LYS A 416 -5.64 10.66 18.08
CA LYS A 416 -4.61 11.43 18.80
C LYS A 416 -3.63 10.56 19.60
N ASN A 417 -4.11 9.47 20.20
CA ASN A 417 -3.26 8.55 20.97
C ASN A 417 -2.28 7.75 20.06
N VAL A 418 -2.69 7.39 18.85
CA VAL A 418 -1.82 6.73 17.87
C VAL A 418 -0.78 7.71 17.36
N GLU A 419 -1.22 8.90 16.95
CA GLU A 419 -0.34 9.95 16.45
C GLU A 419 0.72 10.37 17.49
N ALA A 420 0.32 10.56 18.76
CA ALA A 420 1.23 10.97 19.82
C ALA A 420 2.40 9.98 20.03
N GLU A 421 2.14 8.67 19.87
CA GLU A 421 3.21 7.67 19.97
C GLU A 421 4.06 7.60 18.71
N LEU A 422 3.44 7.62 17.53
CA LEU A 422 4.18 7.58 16.26
C LEU A 422 4.99 8.87 16.00
N ASP A 423 4.50 10.04 16.44
CA ASP A 423 5.20 11.33 16.29
C ASP A 423 6.54 11.38 17.03
N ARG A 424 6.77 10.50 18.02
CA ARG A 424 8.05 10.37 18.70
C ARG A 424 9.19 9.86 17.81
N PHE A 425 8.85 9.31 16.65
CA PHE A 425 9.79 8.73 15.69
C PHE A 425 9.94 9.55 14.39
N LEU A 426 9.42 10.78 14.39
CA LEU A 426 9.63 11.77 13.34
C LEU A 426 10.95 12.52 13.46
#